data_b02d6fe9ae81f8f9a3561e47cf549435
#
_entry.id   b02d6fe9ae81f8f9a3561e47cf549435
#
_cell.length_a   1.000
_cell.length_b   1.000
_cell.length_c   1.000
_cell.angle_alpha   90.00
_cell.angle_beta   90.00
_cell.angle_gamma   90.00
#
_symmetry.space_group_name_H-M   'P 1'
#
loop_
_entity.id
_entity.type
_entity.pdbx_description
1 polymer ?
#
loop_
_entity_poly.entity_id
_entity_poly.type
_entity_poly.pdbx_seq_one_letter_code
_entity_poly.pdbx_strand_id
1 'polypeptide(L)'
;MRIGILGALLLISAITGNVCAQQVCGSAEYQQKAWLANPAIKTMVENIVQQKVDGGSQTQQRGEHLFLITIPVVVHVVYHDASQNISDEYINSQLKLLSQCFRRLNADTSKTPDRFRSVAADCDIEFKLAISDPSRRATTGIIRRYSPVGKWEADDQVKYTLKGGDDAWDPNSYLNIWVCNLNRILGYASFPGGEPAKDGIVMSLNAFKGQKTLVHETGHWMGLKHLWGDADCGDDGVDDTPKQSTFTSGCPSGIRLSPCSNTANGDMYMNYMDFTDDACINMFTEGQKTKMRSLFAKGGTRQGILTSFGLQAPLIAEIPVGETEPKWFYANIYPNPTAGELTLDLSYDVRWVGKTITITSSQGLPQMQAVITSKLMKLDISKLKTGVYFLTAKKDDGEEMKQKLIKL
;
A
#
# COMPACT_ATOMS: atom_id res chain seq x y z
N MET A 1 -1.95 75.36 -18.98
CA MET A 1 -2.86 74.22 -18.90
C MET A 1 -2.00 72.94 -18.81
N ARG A 2 -1.76 72.43 -17.62
CA ARG A 2 -0.96 71.21 -17.38
C ARG A 2 -1.92 70.16 -16.89
N ILE A 3 -2.09 69.10 -17.68
CA ILE A 3 -2.90 67.92 -17.35
C ILE A 3 -2.01 66.93 -16.62
N GLY A 4 -2.33 66.69 -15.37
CA GLY A 4 -1.67 65.65 -14.55
C GLY A 4 -2.38 64.28 -14.79
N ILE A 5 -1.58 63.29 -15.15
CA ILE A 5 -2.04 61.90 -15.28
C ILE A 5 -1.80 61.23 -13.92
N LEU A 6 -2.88 60.89 -13.21
CA LEU A 6 -2.83 60.00 -12.01
C LEU A 6 -2.72 58.57 -12.50
N GLY A 7 -1.57 57.93 -12.26
CA GLY A 7 -1.38 56.51 -12.43
C GLY A 7 -1.93 55.76 -11.20
N ALA A 8 -2.96 54.96 -11.39
CA ALA A 8 -3.47 54.04 -10.40
C ALA A 8 -2.59 52.78 -10.38
N LEU A 9 -1.85 52.56 -9.31
CA LEU A 9 -1.14 51.32 -9.01
C LEU A 9 -2.17 50.27 -8.54
N LEU A 10 -2.46 49.27 -9.38
CA LEU A 10 -3.18 48.09 -8.95
C LEU A 10 -2.21 47.17 -8.19
N LEU A 11 -2.38 47.10 -6.85
CA LEU A 11 -1.76 46.09 -6.02
C LEU A 11 -2.47 44.76 -6.26
N ILE A 12 -1.85 43.88 -7.05
CA ILE A 12 -2.26 42.48 -7.17
C ILE A 12 -1.72 41.77 -5.93
N SER A 13 -2.60 41.57 -4.92
CA SER A 13 -2.34 40.66 -3.80
C SER A 13 -2.29 39.24 -4.35
N ALA A 14 -1.09 38.68 -4.49
CA ALA A 14 -0.92 37.27 -4.71
C ALA A 14 -1.36 36.52 -3.45
N ILE A 15 -2.58 35.99 -3.44
CA ILE A 15 -3.03 35.02 -2.44
C ILE A 15 -2.27 33.74 -2.75
N THR A 16 -1.15 33.52 -2.08
CA THR A 16 -0.51 32.21 -1.99
C THR A 16 -1.38 31.35 -1.08
N GLY A 17 -2.46 30.80 -1.64
CA GLY A 17 -3.17 29.71 -1.00
C GLY A 17 -2.18 28.54 -0.89
N ASN A 18 -1.81 28.16 0.34
CA ASN A 18 -1.22 26.88 0.60
C ASN A 18 -2.25 25.83 0.13
N VAL A 19 -2.07 25.32 -1.07
CA VAL A 19 -2.73 24.09 -1.50
C VAL A 19 -2.10 23.00 -0.64
N CYS A 20 -2.71 22.73 0.51
CA CYS A 20 -2.49 21.50 1.23
C CYS A 20 -2.79 20.39 0.22
N ALA A 21 -1.78 19.66 -0.22
CA ALA A 21 -1.96 18.54 -1.12
C ALA A 21 -2.86 17.55 -0.39
N GLN A 22 -4.13 17.53 -0.75
CA GLN A 22 -5.16 16.70 -0.15
C GLN A 22 -4.76 15.25 -0.36
N GLN A 23 -4.66 14.52 0.72
CA GLN A 23 -4.33 13.10 0.72
C GLN A 23 -5.48 12.37 0.03
N VAL A 24 -5.25 11.83 -1.15
CA VAL A 24 -6.32 11.30 -2.00
C VAL A 24 -6.25 9.78 -2.01
N CYS A 25 -7.35 9.12 -1.56
CA CYS A 25 -7.65 7.74 -1.91
C CYS A 25 -7.90 7.66 -3.43
N GLY A 26 -7.23 6.72 -4.09
CA GLY A 26 -7.38 6.50 -5.54
C GLY A 26 -8.47 5.51 -5.91
N SER A 27 -9.16 4.89 -4.94
CA SER A 27 -10.04 3.74 -5.17
C SER A 27 -11.24 4.06 -6.07
N ALA A 28 -11.88 5.21 -5.91
CA ALA A 28 -13.03 5.58 -6.75
C ALA A 28 -12.62 5.79 -8.22
N GLU A 29 -11.53 6.53 -8.49
CA GLU A 29 -11.02 6.75 -9.83
C GLU A 29 -10.47 5.46 -10.47
N TYR A 30 -9.73 4.66 -9.69
CA TYR A 30 -9.25 3.35 -10.11
C TYR A 30 -10.41 2.43 -10.50
N GLN A 31 -11.45 2.36 -9.68
CA GLN A 31 -12.62 1.53 -9.93
C GLN A 31 -13.37 1.98 -11.19
N GLN A 32 -13.53 3.28 -11.40
CA GLN A 32 -14.16 3.81 -12.61
C GLN A 32 -13.37 3.42 -13.88
N LYS A 33 -12.05 3.51 -13.85
CA LYS A 33 -11.18 3.07 -14.96
C LYS A 33 -11.30 1.56 -15.21
N ALA A 34 -11.31 0.74 -14.16
CA ALA A 34 -11.49 -0.70 -14.27
C ALA A 34 -12.84 -1.08 -14.91
N TRP A 35 -13.92 -0.37 -14.55
CA TRP A 35 -15.25 -0.58 -15.12
C TRP A 35 -15.35 -0.17 -16.58
N LEU A 36 -14.69 0.91 -16.99
CA LEU A 36 -14.61 1.30 -18.39
C LEU A 36 -13.85 0.26 -19.23
N ALA A 37 -12.80 -0.33 -18.67
CA ALA A 37 -12.02 -1.36 -19.34
C ALA A 37 -12.76 -2.71 -19.43
N ASN A 38 -13.62 -3.03 -18.45
CA ASN A 38 -14.40 -4.29 -18.42
C ASN A 38 -15.81 -4.06 -17.84
N PRO A 39 -16.79 -3.69 -18.68
CA PRO A 39 -18.17 -3.44 -18.23
C PRO A 39 -18.88 -4.62 -17.60
N ALA A 40 -18.48 -5.87 -17.91
CA ALA A 40 -19.09 -7.06 -17.30
C ALA A 40 -18.75 -7.17 -15.81
N ILE A 41 -17.51 -6.83 -15.44
CA ILE A 41 -17.08 -6.78 -14.04
C ILE A 41 -17.83 -5.68 -13.29
N LYS A 42 -18.14 -4.54 -13.94
CA LYS A 42 -18.90 -3.46 -13.34
C LYS A 42 -20.21 -3.95 -12.72
N THR A 43 -21.04 -4.62 -13.52
CA THR A 43 -22.35 -5.11 -13.05
C THR A 43 -22.20 -6.08 -11.87
N MET A 44 -21.20 -6.96 -11.92
CA MET A 44 -20.93 -7.91 -10.84
C MET A 44 -20.51 -7.18 -9.54
N VAL A 45 -19.55 -6.27 -9.62
CA VAL A 45 -19.07 -5.50 -8.47
C VAL A 45 -20.18 -4.61 -7.91
N GLU A 46 -20.94 -3.91 -8.76
CA GLU A 46 -22.06 -3.06 -8.33
C GLU A 46 -23.11 -3.89 -7.60
N ASN A 47 -23.46 -5.07 -8.09
CA ASN A 47 -24.39 -5.96 -7.40
C ASN A 47 -23.90 -6.35 -6.00
N ILE A 48 -22.61 -6.67 -5.86
CA ILE A 48 -22.01 -7.03 -4.57
C ILE A 48 -21.99 -5.80 -3.64
N VAL A 49 -21.53 -4.65 -4.15
CA VAL A 49 -21.38 -3.42 -3.36
C VAL A 49 -22.74 -2.79 -3.02
N GLN A 50 -23.74 -2.91 -3.92
CA GLN A 50 -25.09 -2.38 -3.73
C GLN A 50 -26.04 -3.35 -3.01
N GLN A 51 -25.64 -4.61 -2.84
CA GLN A 51 -26.45 -5.57 -2.12
C GLN A 51 -26.79 -4.99 -0.74
N LYS A 52 -27.99 -4.45 -0.61
CA LYS A 52 -28.56 -4.16 0.71
C LYS A 52 -28.63 -5.51 1.39
N VAL A 53 -27.92 -5.66 2.48
CA VAL A 53 -28.12 -6.82 3.34
C VAL A 53 -29.51 -6.60 3.92
N ASP A 54 -30.52 -7.25 3.32
CA ASP A 54 -31.88 -7.24 3.86
C ASP A 54 -31.78 -7.68 5.32
N GLY A 55 -31.95 -6.72 6.24
CA GLY A 55 -31.95 -6.96 7.69
C GLY A 55 -33.08 -7.91 8.15
N GLY A 56 -33.73 -8.57 7.20
CA GLY A 56 -34.94 -9.40 7.41
C GLY A 56 -34.76 -10.90 7.48
N SER A 57 -33.55 -11.46 7.25
CA SER A 57 -33.41 -12.92 7.20
C SER A 57 -32.36 -13.54 8.12
N GLN A 58 -31.65 -12.76 8.90
CA GLN A 58 -30.91 -13.26 10.05
C GLN A 58 -31.27 -12.35 11.25
N THR A 59 -32.29 -12.74 12.01
CA THR A 59 -32.45 -12.34 13.40
C THR A 59 -31.23 -12.83 14.18
N GLN A 60 -30.09 -12.17 13.97
CA GLN A 60 -29.02 -12.23 14.95
C GLN A 60 -29.50 -11.41 16.16
N GLN A 61 -29.89 -12.15 17.19
CA GLN A 61 -30.20 -11.57 18.48
C GLN A 61 -29.04 -10.66 18.90
N ARG A 62 -29.35 -9.42 19.24
CA ARG A 62 -28.40 -8.52 19.93
C ARG A 62 -27.83 -9.27 21.11
N GLY A 63 -26.55 -9.70 20.98
CA GLY A 63 -25.85 -10.42 22.06
C GLY A 63 -25.10 -11.69 21.66
N GLU A 64 -25.29 -12.25 20.44
CA GLU A 64 -24.42 -13.32 19.99
C GLU A 64 -23.06 -12.77 19.57
N HIS A 65 -22.00 -13.18 20.24
CA HIS A 65 -20.63 -12.93 19.80
C HIS A 65 -20.44 -13.62 18.46
N LEU A 66 -20.35 -12.81 17.39
CA LEU A 66 -19.96 -13.31 16.08
C LEU A 66 -18.56 -13.92 16.19
N PHE A 67 -18.34 -15.04 15.47
CA PHE A 67 -17.00 -15.60 15.42
C PHE A 67 -16.00 -14.58 14.84
N LEU A 68 -14.80 -14.54 15.40
CA LEU A 68 -13.73 -13.68 14.95
C LEU A 68 -13.22 -14.18 13.59
N ILE A 69 -13.22 -13.30 12.60
CA ILE A 69 -12.63 -13.58 11.29
C ILE A 69 -11.16 -13.13 11.35
N THR A 70 -10.24 -14.06 11.18
CA THR A 70 -8.81 -13.74 11.05
C THR A 70 -8.38 -13.88 9.59
N ILE A 71 -7.92 -12.80 8.99
CA ILE A 71 -7.53 -12.73 7.58
C ILE A 71 -6.02 -12.92 7.45
N PRO A 72 -5.55 -13.95 6.73
CA PRO A 72 -4.15 -14.08 6.38
C PRO A 72 -3.73 -12.98 5.41
N VAL A 73 -2.65 -12.27 5.71
CA VAL A 73 -2.12 -11.15 4.92
C VAL A 73 -0.76 -11.51 4.36
N VAL A 74 -0.53 -11.18 3.11
CA VAL A 74 0.80 -11.09 2.51
C VAL A 74 1.09 -9.65 2.13
N VAL A 75 2.27 -9.16 2.51
CA VAL A 75 2.73 -7.80 2.19
C VAL A 75 3.88 -7.88 1.19
N HIS A 76 3.65 -7.34 -0.01
CA HIS A 76 4.60 -7.25 -1.10
C HIS A 76 5.29 -5.89 -1.04
N VAL A 77 6.50 -5.81 -0.49
CA VAL A 77 7.31 -4.59 -0.47
C VAL A 77 8.05 -4.47 -1.80
N VAL A 78 7.53 -3.65 -2.70
CA VAL A 78 8.14 -3.39 -4.02
C VAL A 78 8.95 -2.11 -3.95
N TYR A 79 10.28 -2.24 -3.95
CA TYR A 79 11.21 -1.15 -3.70
C TYR A 79 12.21 -0.96 -4.84
N HIS A 80 12.53 0.28 -5.16
CA HIS A 80 13.58 0.67 -6.09
C HIS A 80 14.85 1.10 -5.38
N ASP A 81 14.71 1.58 -4.17
CA ASP A 81 15.74 2.20 -3.35
C ASP A 81 15.74 1.53 -1.97
N ALA A 82 16.90 1.34 -1.35
CA ALA A 82 16.98 0.72 -0.04
C ALA A 82 16.15 1.45 1.03
N SER A 83 15.99 2.77 0.90
CA SER A 83 15.13 3.57 1.79
C SER A 83 13.64 3.24 1.68
N GLN A 84 13.21 2.60 0.58
CA GLN A 84 11.86 2.15 0.33
C GLN A 84 11.60 0.73 0.85
N ASN A 85 12.65 -0.01 1.18
CA ASN A 85 12.57 -1.35 1.75
C ASN A 85 12.26 -1.26 3.26
N ILE A 86 11.00 -0.98 3.57
CA ILE A 86 10.53 -0.75 4.95
C ILE A 86 10.74 -1.96 5.85
N SER A 87 10.99 -1.73 7.14
CA SER A 87 11.28 -2.81 8.09
C SER A 87 10.04 -3.64 8.45
N ASP A 88 10.29 -4.85 8.96
CA ASP A 88 9.23 -5.75 9.44
C ASP A 88 8.47 -5.15 10.62
N GLU A 89 9.14 -4.35 11.47
CA GLU A 89 8.50 -3.65 12.59
C GLU A 89 7.45 -2.65 12.11
N TYR A 90 7.72 -1.92 11.01
CA TYR A 90 6.73 -1.03 10.41
C TYR A 90 5.52 -1.81 9.90
N ILE A 91 5.74 -2.91 9.19
CA ILE A 91 4.67 -3.75 8.66
C ILE A 91 3.82 -4.32 9.80
N ASN A 92 4.47 -4.89 10.81
CA ASN A 92 3.78 -5.45 11.97
C ASN A 92 2.98 -4.38 12.76
N SER A 93 3.55 -3.19 12.93
CA SER A 93 2.87 -2.09 13.62
C SER A 93 1.63 -1.64 12.85
N GLN A 94 1.70 -1.61 11.52
CA GLN A 94 0.59 -1.20 10.66
C GLN A 94 -0.54 -2.24 10.65
N LEU A 95 -0.23 -3.54 10.61
CA LEU A 95 -1.25 -4.60 10.71
C LEU A 95 -1.88 -4.67 12.11
N LYS A 96 -1.11 -4.36 13.14
CA LYS A 96 -1.65 -4.20 14.51
C LYS A 96 -2.64 -3.05 14.57
N LEU A 97 -2.30 -1.88 14.03
CA LEU A 97 -3.20 -0.73 13.95
C LEU A 97 -4.46 -1.07 13.16
N LEU A 98 -4.32 -1.71 11.99
CA LEU A 98 -5.45 -2.17 11.18
C LEU A 98 -6.39 -3.06 12.00
N SER A 99 -5.86 -4.09 12.66
CA SER A 99 -6.65 -4.99 13.51
C SER A 99 -7.31 -4.25 14.67
N GLN A 100 -6.60 -3.33 15.34
CA GLN A 100 -7.17 -2.53 16.43
C GLN A 100 -8.36 -1.68 15.95
N CYS A 101 -8.25 -1.05 14.77
CA CYS A 101 -9.33 -0.25 14.22
C CYS A 101 -10.56 -1.10 13.84
N PHE A 102 -10.37 -2.26 13.22
CA PHE A 102 -11.46 -3.18 12.89
C PHE A 102 -12.09 -3.85 14.11
N ARG A 103 -11.33 -4.02 15.20
CA ARG A 103 -11.80 -4.55 16.49
C ARG A 103 -12.28 -3.46 17.45
N ARG A 104 -12.31 -2.19 17.02
CA ARG A 104 -12.63 -1.06 17.88
C ARG A 104 -11.81 -1.05 19.19
N LEU A 105 -10.54 -1.49 19.14
CA LEU A 105 -9.58 -1.50 20.25
C LEU A 105 -8.55 -0.36 20.15
N ASN A 106 -8.70 0.53 19.18
CA ASN A 106 -7.89 1.73 19.00
C ASN A 106 -8.13 2.73 20.16
N ALA A 107 -7.08 3.36 20.64
CA ALA A 107 -7.12 4.23 21.83
C ALA A 107 -8.06 5.45 21.69
N ASP A 108 -8.31 5.89 20.46
CA ASP A 108 -9.14 7.06 20.13
C ASP A 108 -10.63 6.76 19.96
N THR A 109 -11.09 5.55 20.26
CA THR A 109 -12.53 5.21 20.33
C THR A 109 -13.30 6.12 21.31
N SER A 110 -12.62 6.62 22.34
CA SER A 110 -13.19 7.58 23.30
C SER A 110 -13.56 8.91 22.65
N LYS A 111 -12.98 9.27 21.51
CA LYS A 111 -13.26 10.48 20.73
C LYS A 111 -14.53 10.37 19.87
N THR A 112 -15.12 9.16 19.75
CA THR A 112 -16.38 8.98 19.01
C THR A 112 -17.47 9.84 19.67
N PRO A 113 -18.11 10.79 18.94
CA PRO A 113 -19.17 11.62 19.48
C PRO A 113 -20.35 10.78 19.99
N ASP A 114 -20.98 11.19 21.09
CA ASP A 114 -22.08 10.45 21.73
C ASP A 114 -23.20 10.11 20.76
N ARG A 115 -23.50 11.02 19.83
CA ARG A 115 -24.53 10.86 18.80
C ARG A 115 -24.31 9.68 17.85
N PHE A 116 -23.06 9.15 17.76
CA PHE A 116 -22.70 8.01 16.92
C PHE A 116 -22.19 6.78 17.70
N ARG A 117 -22.08 6.87 19.04
CA ARG A 117 -21.59 5.74 19.84
C ARG A 117 -22.47 4.49 19.74
N SER A 118 -23.80 4.68 19.60
CA SER A 118 -24.75 3.57 19.51
C SER A 118 -24.63 2.74 18.23
N VAL A 119 -24.04 3.31 17.17
CA VAL A 119 -23.86 2.64 15.88
C VAL A 119 -22.40 2.27 15.63
N ALA A 120 -21.48 2.64 16.51
CA ALA A 120 -20.06 2.35 16.33
C ALA A 120 -19.74 0.88 16.65
N ALA A 121 -19.14 0.16 15.68
CA ALA A 121 -18.99 -1.30 15.70
C ALA A 121 -17.58 -1.80 16.03
N ASP A 122 -17.48 -2.91 16.76
CA ASP A 122 -16.40 -3.88 16.62
C ASP A 122 -16.77 -4.79 15.45
N CYS A 123 -15.97 -4.77 14.37
CA CYS A 123 -16.27 -5.56 13.16
C CYS A 123 -16.00 -7.06 13.34
N ASP A 124 -15.42 -7.49 14.45
CA ASP A 124 -14.97 -8.87 14.70
C ASP A 124 -14.08 -9.43 13.57
N ILE A 125 -13.16 -8.61 13.07
CA ILE A 125 -12.18 -8.94 12.03
C ILE A 125 -10.79 -8.53 12.49
N GLU A 126 -9.81 -9.41 12.30
CA GLU A 126 -8.39 -9.13 12.55
C GLU A 126 -7.52 -9.60 11.37
N PHE A 127 -6.31 -9.09 11.29
CA PHE A 127 -5.37 -9.31 10.21
C PHE A 127 -4.05 -9.83 10.77
N LYS A 128 -3.53 -10.92 10.20
CA LYS A 128 -2.26 -11.53 10.62
C LYS A 128 -1.42 -11.86 9.40
N LEU A 129 -0.11 -11.63 9.48
CA LEU A 129 0.80 -12.10 8.46
C LEU A 129 0.65 -13.60 8.27
N ALA A 130 0.64 -14.05 7.02
CA ALA A 130 0.64 -15.46 6.68
C ALA A 130 1.91 -16.14 7.20
N ILE A 131 1.77 -17.37 7.70
CA ILE A 131 2.88 -18.23 8.12
C ILE A 131 3.09 -19.42 7.17
N SER A 132 2.13 -19.66 6.27
CA SER A 132 2.21 -20.60 5.15
C SER A 132 1.95 -19.88 3.83
N ASP A 133 2.81 -20.11 2.83
CA ASP A 133 2.65 -19.60 1.46
C ASP A 133 1.66 -20.45 0.65
N PRO A 134 1.27 -20.07 -0.60
CA PRO A 134 0.37 -20.85 -1.45
C PRO A 134 0.82 -22.29 -1.73
N SER A 135 2.11 -22.59 -1.61
CA SER A 135 2.69 -23.93 -1.72
C SER A 135 2.83 -24.65 -0.38
N ARG A 136 2.26 -24.10 0.70
CA ARG A 136 2.37 -24.60 2.08
C ARG A 136 3.80 -24.63 2.64
N ARG A 137 4.70 -23.81 2.13
CA ARG A 137 6.03 -23.58 2.69
C ARG A 137 5.94 -22.52 3.80
N ALA A 138 6.86 -22.58 4.74
CA ALA A 138 6.97 -21.53 5.75
C ALA A 138 7.24 -20.17 5.10
N THR A 139 6.63 -19.12 5.63
CA THR A 139 6.82 -17.74 5.18
C THR A 139 6.72 -16.78 6.37
N THR A 140 7.30 -15.59 6.22
CA THR A 140 7.08 -14.46 7.12
C THR A 140 5.80 -13.67 6.77
N GLY A 141 5.15 -13.98 5.63
CA GLY A 141 4.07 -13.17 5.09
C GLY A 141 4.54 -11.81 4.51
N ILE A 142 5.85 -11.60 4.41
CA ILE A 142 6.45 -10.39 3.84
C ILE A 142 7.36 -10.79 2.71
N ILE A 143 7.03 -10.34 1.49
CA ILE A 143 7.83 -10.52 0.29
C ILE A 143 8.50 -9.20 -0.03
N ARG A 144 9.79 -9.26 -0.33
CA ARG A 144 10.58 -8.09 -0.69
C ARG A 144 11.06 -8.24 -2.12
N ARG A 145 10.57 -7.32 -2.98
CA ARG A 145 10.89 -7.33 -4.40
C ARG A 145 11.58 -6.04 -4.79
N TYR A 146 12.81 -6.12 -5.24
CA TYR A 146 13.43 -5.00 -5.93
C TYR A 146 12.73 -4.76 -7.28
N SER A 147 12.56 -3.49 -7.66
CA SER A 147 11.99 -3.11 -8.94
C SER A 147 12.87 -2.08 -9.66
N PRO A 148 13.08 -2.23 -10.98
CA PRO A 148 13.66 -1.16 -11.79
C PRO A 148 12.73 0.07 -11.91
N VAL A 149 11.44 -0.08 -11.55
CA VAL A 149 10.44 0.99 -11.59
C VAL A 149 10.54 1.82 -10.33
N GLY A 150 11.01 3.06 -10.46
CA GLY A 150 11.20 3.96 -9.32
C GLY A 150 9.91 4.57 -8.77
N LYS A 151 8.81 4.56 -9.55
CA LYS A 151 7.53 5.15 -9.18
C LYS A 151 6.38 4.47 -9.91
N TRP A 152 5.28 4.21 -9.20
CA TRP A 152 4.14 3.45 -9.68
C TRP A 152 2.89 4.32 -9.81
N GLU A 153 2.03 4.01 -10.78
CA GLU A 153 0.73 4.63 -10.96
C GLU A 153 -0.40 3.72 -10.44
N ALA A 154 -1.62 4.25 -10.33
CA ALA A 154 -2.81 3.46 -9.97
C ALA A 154 -3.36 2.72 -11.20
N ASP A 155 -2.58 1.75 -11.72
CA ASP A 155 -2.85 1.03 -12.97
C ASP A 155 -2.59 -0.48 -12.89
N ASP A 156 -2.40 -0.99 -11.66
CA ASP A 156 -2.12 -2.39 -11.34
C ASP A 156 -0.77 -2.96 -11.82
N GLN A 157 0.07 -2.20 -12.51
CA GLN A 157 1.33 -2.75 -13.01
C GLN A 157 2.22 -3.27 -11.89
N VAL A 158 2.15 -2.67 -10.69
CA VAL A 158 2.87 -3.13 -9.48
C VAL A 158 2.48 -4.55 -9.05
N LYS A 159 1.31 -5.03 -9.47
CA LYS A 159 0.77 -6.37 -9.14
C LYS A 159 1.26 -7.48 -10.10
N TYR A 160 2.22 -7.17 -10.96
CA TYR A 160 2.73 -8.11 -11.96
C TYR A 160 4.25 -8.16 -11.98
N THR A 161 4.82 -9.34 -11.73
CA THR A 161 6.27 -9.59 -11.81
C THR A 161 6.83 -9.22 -13.19
N LEU A 162 6.08 -9.51 -14.27
CA LEU A 162 6.47 -9.16 -15.65
C LEU A 162 6.57 -7.65 -15.89
N LYS A 163 6.02 -6.82 -15.02
CA LYS A 163 6.08 -5.35 -15.07
C LYS A 163 7.09 -4.77 -14.09
N GLY A 164 7.84 -5.63 -13.40
CA GLY A 164 8.78 -5.24 -12.35
C GLY A 164 8.15 -5.14 -10.96
N GLY A 165 6.87 -5.47 -10.82
CA GLY A 165 6.17 -5.60 -9.55
C GLY A 165 6.27 -7.02 -8.97
N ASP A 166 5.21 -7.46 -8.28
CA ASP A 166 5.12 -8.79 -7.70
C ASP A 166 3.70 -9.36 -7.85
N ASP A 167 3.59 -10.64 -8.24
CA ASP A 167 2.31 -11.27 -8.51
C ASP A 167 1.52 -11.53 -7.22
N ALA A 168 0.18 -11.43 -7.30
CA ALA A 168 -0.70 -11.72 -6.19
C ALA A 168 -0.62 -13.19 -5.76
N TRP A 169 -0.72 -13.45 -4.46
CA TRP A 169 -1.10 -14.76 -3.96
C TRP A 169 -2.60 -14.99 -4.12
N ASP A 170 -3.06 -16.25 -4.05
CA ASP A 170 -4.47 -16.59 -4.21
C ASP A 170 -5.40 -15.72 -3.33
N PRO A 171 -6.24 -14.85 -3.91
CA PRO A 171 -7.11 -13.96 -3.15
C PRO A 171 -8.25 -14.66 -2.42
N ASN A 172 -8.50 -15.95 -2.70
CA ASN A 172 -9.42 -16.76 -1.92
C ASN A 172 -8.82 -17.18 -0.57
N SER A 173 -7.50 -17.03 -0.41
CA SER A 173 -6.78 -17.47 0.78
C SER A 173 -6.05 -16.32 1.49
N TYR A 174 -5.74 -15.23 0.79
CA TYR A 174 -4.91 -14.15 1.32
C TYR A 174 -5.44 -12.77 0.94
N LEU A 175 -5.30 -11.81 1.84
CA LEU A 175 -5.31 -10.39 1.48
C LEU A 175 -3.90 -10.03 1.01
N ASN A 176 -3.78 -9.60 -0.26
CA ASN A 176 -2.55 -9.07 -0.82
C ASN A 176 -2.45 -7.56 -0.58
N ILE A 177 -1.32 -7.08 -0.05
CA ILE A 177 -1.04 -5.66 0.15
C ILE A 177 0.30 -5.34 -0.50
N TRP A 178 0.30 -4.52 -1.56
CA TRP A 178 1.52 -3.99 -2.15
C TRP A 178 1.89 -2.66 -1.52
N VAL A 179 3.14 -2.51 -1.11
CA VAL A 179 3.69 -1.26 -0.58
C VAL A 179 4.79 -0.80 -1.52
N CYS A 180 4.61 0.36 -2.12
CA CYS A 180 5.52 0.87 -3.16
C CYS A 180 5.61 2.40 -3.15
N ASN A 181 6.50 2.96 -3.96
CA ASN A 181 6.54 4.40 -4.21
C ASN A 181 5.43 4.79 -5.19
N LEU A 182 4.21 4.96 -4.67
CA LEU A 182 3.03 5.28 -5.43
C LEU A 182 2.96 6.77 -5.75
N ASN A 183 2.57 7.12 -6.99
CA ASN A 183 2.50 8.50 -7.45
C ASN A 183 1.18 9.17 -7.02
N ARG A 184 1.26 10.37 -6.45
CA ARG A 184 0.17 11.32 -6.15
C ARG A 184 -0.94 10.86 -5.21
N ILE A 185 -1.13 9.57 -4.97
CA ILE A 185 -2.17 9.04 -4.08
C ILE A 185 -1.55 8.26 -2.93
N LEU A 186 -2.30 8.08 -1.86
CA LEU A 186 -1.86 7.36 -0.67
C LEU A 186 -2.10 5.85 -0.77
N GLY A 187 -3.13 5.45 -1.48
CA GLY A 187 -3.48 4.06 -1.70
C GLY A 187 -4.67 3.90 -2.63
N TYR A 188 -4.91 2.67 -3.05
CA TYR A 188 -6.13 2.24 -3.69
C TYR A 188 -6.37 0.75 -3.46
N ALA A 189 -7.62 0.34 -3.52
CA ALA A 189 -8.05 -1.04 -3.35
C ALA A 189 -8.90 -1.52 -4.53
N SER A 190 -8.81 -2.82 -4.82
CA SER A 190 -9.82 -3.49 -5.65
C SER A 190 -11.08 -3.74 -4.85
N PHE A 191 -12.25 -3.50 -5.45
CA PHE A 191 -13.51 -3.89 -4.86
C PHE A 191 -13.76 -5.41 -5.01
N PRO A 192 -14.61 -6.01 -4.13
CA PRO A 192 -14.92 -7.43 -4.19
C PRO A 192 -15.51 -7.85 -5.55
N GLY A 193 -15.09 -8.98 -6.09
CA GLY A 193 -15.61 -9.53 -7.35
C GLY A 193 -14.88 -9.08 -8.61
N GLY A 194 -13.78 -8.33 -8.47
CA GLY A 194 -12.88 -7.97 -9.56
C GLY A 194 -12.01 -9.14 -10.05
N GLU A 195 -11.02 -8.85 -10.90
CA GLU A 195 -10.07 -9.83 -11.42
C GLU A 195 -9.17 -10.37 -10.29
N PRO A 196 -9.06 -11.69 -10.10
CA PRO A 196 -8.27 -12.25 -8.98
C PRO A 196 -6.81 -11.80 -8.95
N ALA A 197 -6.16 -11.67 -10.10
CA ALA A 197 -4.76 -11.21 -10.18
C ALA A 197 -4.55 -9.76 -9.75
N LYS A 198 -5.64 -8.99 -9.64
CA LYS A 198 -5.63 -7.58 -9.22
C LYS A 198 -6.22 -7.38 -7.83
N ASP A 199 -6.70 -8.45 -7.20
CA ASP A 199 -7.36 -8.36 -5.90
C ASP A 199 -6.38 -8.02 -4.79
N GLY A 200 -6.67 -6.96 -4.06
CA GLY A 200 -5.88 -6.48 -2.93
C GLY A 200 -5.76 -4.96 -2.86
N ILE A 201 -4.80 -4.51 -2.09
CA ILE A 201 -4.60 -3.10 -1.74
C ILE A 201 -3.21 -2.67 -2.17
N VAL A 202 -3.08 -1.50 -2.78
CA VAL A 202 -1.78 -0.86 -3.06
C VAL A 202 -1.64 0.38 -2.19
N MET A 203 -0.53 0.46 -1.45
CA MET A 203 -0.25 1.53 -0.50
C MET A 203 1.00 2.30 -0.90
N SER A 204 0.95 3.62 -0.78
CA SER A 204 2.15 4.45 -0.81
C SER A 204 2.99 4.20 0.45
N LEU A 205 4.31 4.13 0.28
CA LEU A 205 5.26 4.05 1.40
C LEU A 205 5.00 5.09 2.50
N ASN A 206 4.63 6.31 2.10
CA ASN A 206 4.38 7.40 3.04
C ASN A 206 3.10 7.16 3.86
N ALA A 207 2.05 6.62 3.24
CA ALA A 207 0.78 6.32 3.89
C ALA A 207 0.83 5.05 4.75
N PHE A 208 1.82 4.19 4.52
CA PHE A 208 1.98 2.95 5.28
C PHE A 208 2.69 3.15 6.64
N LYS A 209 3.10 4.38 6.97
CA LYS A 209 3.84 4.67 8.20
C LYS A 209 2.94 5.20 9.33
N GLY A 210 2.14 4.30 9.94
CA GLY A 210 1.35 4.63 11.14
C GLY A 210 0.08 5.42 10.87
N GLN A 211 -0.35 5.52 9.60
CA GLN A 211 -1.59 6.20 9.19
C GLN A 211 -2.76 5.22 9.04
N LYS A 212 -3.99 5.73 9.11
CA LYS A 212 -5.21 4.94 8.98
C LYS A 212 -5.66 4.76 7.52
N THR A 213 -4.87 5.21 6.56
CA THR A 213 -5.15 4.99 5.13
C THR A 213 -5.32 3.50 4.81
N LEU A 214 -4.52 2.60 5.40
CA LEU A 214 -4.72 1.16 5.21
C LEU A 214 -6.07 0.67 5.75
N VAL A 215 -6.58 1.26 6.84
CA VAL A 215 -7.93 0.96 7.39
C VAL A 215 -9.00 1.35 6.37
N HIS A 216 -8.88 2.55 5.80
CA HIS A 216 -9.76 3.08 4.75
C HIS A 216 -9.75 2.18 3.50
N GLU A 217 -8.58 1.89 2.94
CA GLU A 217 -8.46 1.04 1.73
C GLU A 217 -8.95 -0.39 1.98
N THR A 218 -8.79 -0.91 3.21
CA THR A 218 -9.34 -2.21 3.59
C THR A 218 -10.87 -2.17 3.62
N GLY A 219 -11.48 -1.04 3.99
CA GLY A 219 -12.92 -0.82 3.87
C GLY A 219 -13.39 -0.96 2.42
N HIS A 220 -12.69 -0.36 1.45
CA HIS A 220 -12.97 -0.52 0.01
C HIS A 220 -12.78 -1.97 -0.45
N TRP A 221 -11.68 -2.62 -0.05
CA TRP A 221 -11.46 -4.04 -0.35
C TRP A 221 -12.59 -4.94 0.19
N MET A 222 -13.26 -4.50 1.25
CA MET A 222 -14.46 -5.13 1.82
C MET A 222 -15.78 -4.54 1.30
N GLY A 223 -15.78 -3.79 0.20
CA GLY A 223 -16.99 -3.35 -0.49
C GLY A 223 -17.66 -2.11 0.07
N LEU A 224 -17.02 -1.39 0.98
CA LEU A 224 -17.52 -0.09 1.42
C LEU A 224 -17.19 1.00 0.40
N LYS A 225 -18.13 1.89 0.16
CA LYS A 225 -17.92 3.15 -0.56
C LYS A 225 -17.54 4.26 0.42
N HIS A 226 -17.12 5.40 -0.12
CA HIS A 226 -17.09 6.64 0.67
C HIS A 226 -18.50 7.02 1.13
N LEU A 227 -18.59 7.72 2.26
CA LEU A 227 -19.88 8.09 2.86
C LEU A 227 -20.77 8.94 1.95
N TRP A 228 -20.17 9.72 1.04
CA TRP A 228 -20.92 10.50 0.03
C TRP A 228 -21.24 9.71 -1.25
N GLY A 229 -21.01 8.39 -1.25
CA GLY A 229 -21.33 7.50 -2.36
C GLY A 229 -20.62 7.81 -3.67
N ASP A 230 -19.48 8.55 -3.62
CA ASP A 230 -18.68 9.01 -4.77
C ASP A 230 -19.44 9.93 -5.73
N ALA A 231 -20.47 10.61 -5.24
CA ALA A 231 -21.27 11.60 -5.94
C ALA A 231 -21.76 12.68 -4.97
N ASP A 232 -22.18 13.85 -5.49
CA ASP A 232 -22.82 14.86 -4.64
C ASP A 232 -24.10 14.28 -4.02
N CYS A 233 -24.14 14.18 -2.68
CA CYS A 233 -25.25 13.58 -1.94
C CYS A 233 -25.59 12.13 -2.37
N GLY A 234 -24.60 11.37 -2.80
CA GLY A 234 -24.77 9.98 -3.21
C GLY A 234 -25.15 9.04 -2.07
N ASP A 235 -25.19 7.75 -2.36
CA ASP A 235 -25.58 6.68 -1.42
C ASP A 235 -24.43 5.66 -1.32
N ASP A 236 -23.91 5.45 -0.11
CA ASP A 236 -22.87 4.44 0.15
C ASP A 236 -23.46 3.03 0.33
N GLY A 237 -24.80 2.92 0.37
CA GLY A 237 -25.54 1.67 0.53
C GLY A 237 -25.48 1.12 1.95
N VAL A 238 -25.34 1.97 2.96
CA VAL A 238 -25.34 1.63 4.39
C VAL A 238 -26.36 2.51 5.12
N ASP A 239 -27.33 1.90 5.79
CA ASP A 239 -28.49 2.63 6.33
C ASP A 239 -28.17 3.46 7.59
N ASP A 240 -27.14 3.11 8.35
CA ASP A 240 -26.75 3.79 9.59
C ASP A 240 -25.63 4.84 9.41
N THR A 241 -25.22 5.10 8.18
CA THR A 241 -24.38 6.23 7.79
C THR A 241 -25.25 7.39 7.30
N PRO A 242 -25.12 8.60 7.86
CA PRO A 242 -25.86 9.77 7.36
C PRO A 242 -25.43 10.14 5.94
N LYS A 243 -26.39 10.60 5.14
CA LYS A 243 -26.05 11.19 3.83
C LYS A 243 -25.24 12.46 4.01
N GLN A 244 -24.17 12.59 3.23
CA GLN A 244 -23.34 13.80 3.16
C GLN A 244 -23.02 14.16 1.71
N SER A 245 -22.79 15.46 1.43
CA SER A 245 -22.62 15.92 0.06
C SER A 245 -21.26 15.57 -0.53
N THR A 246 -20.23 15.58 0.30
CA THR A 246 -18.84 15.33 -0.12
C THR A 246 -18.00 14.93 1.10
N PHE A 247 -16.73 14.68 0.89
CA PHE A 247 -15.78 14.36 1.97
C PHE A 247 -15.61 15.51 2.96
N THR A 248 -15.12 15.16 4.14
CA THR A 248 -14.65 16.10 5.15
C THR A 248 -13.14 16.18 5.14
N SER A 249 -12.56 17.36 5.32
CA SER A 249 -11.12 17.56 5.51
C SER A 249 -10.81 18.15 6.87
N GLY A 250 -9.58 17.96 7.35
CA GLY A 250 -9.14 18.43 8.66
C GLY A 250 -9.78 17.64 9.81
N CYS A 251 -9.90 18.29 10.98
CA CYS A 251 -10.55 17.73 12.17
C CYS A 251 -11.70 18.63 12.63
N PRO A 252 -12.91 18.47 12.10
CA PRO A 252 -14.05 19.28 12.52
C PRO A 252 -14.41 19.04 13.98
N SER A 253 -15.04 20.04 14.59
CA SER A 253 -15.64 19.92 15.91
C SER A 253 -17.17 20.14 15.84
N GLY A 254 -17.91 19.51 16.73
CA GLY A 254 -19.36 19.67 16.82
C GLY A 254 -20.14 18.92 15.74
N ILE A 255 -21.33 19.44 15.41
CA ILE A 255 -22.21 18.89 14.37
C ILE A 255 -21.91 19.61 13.05
N ARG A 256 -21.58 18.86 12.02
CA ARG A 256 -21.43 19.36 10.65
C ARG A 256 -22.66 18.94 9.85
N LEU A 257 -23.35 19.89 9.27
CA LEU A 257 -24.48 19.63 8.38
C LEU A 257 -24.06 19.92 6.94
N SER A 258 -24.32 19.00 6.05
CA SER A 258 -24.24 19.20 4.59
C SER A 258 -25.63 19.46 4.01
N PRO A 259 -25.75 19.99 2.78
CA PRO A 259 -27.05 20.28 2.16
C PRO A 259 -28.01 19.09 2.08
N CYS A 260 -27.49 17.87 2.05
CA CYS A 260 -28.28 16.64 1.99
C CYS A 260 -28.32 15.87 3.30
N SER A 261 -27.85 16.44 4.41
CA SER A 261 -27.94 15.79 5.71
C SER A 261 -29.37 15.39 6.03
N ASN A 262 -29.61 14.11 6.21
CA ASN A 262 -30.92 13.52 6.48
C ASN A 262 -31.18 13.24 7.95
N THR A 263 -30.21 13.60 8.82
CA THR A 263 -30.33 13.44 10.29
C THR A 263 -29.81 14.68 11.01
N ALA A 264 -30.33 14.93 12.21
CA ALA A 264 -29.86 15.99 13.11
C ALA A 264 -28.43 15.72 13.63
N ASN A 265 -27.92 14.50 13.48
CA ASN A 265 -26.56 14.11 13.90
C ASN A 265 -25.47 14.67 12.96
N GLY A 266 -25.85 15.09 11.74
CA GLY A 266 -24.94 15.62 10.73
C GLY A 266 -23.99 14.58 10.13
N ASP A 267 -22.96 15.05 9.45
CA ASP A 267 -21.98 14.23 8.74
C ASP A 267 -21.15 13.39 9.72
N MET A 268 -20.89 12.14 9.34
CA MET A 268 -20.14 11.18 10.17
C MET A 268 -18.62 11.26 9.88
N TYR A 269 -18.05 12.46 10.00
CA TYR A 269 -16.65 12.74 9.66
C TYR A 269 -15.60 11.92 10.44
N MET A 270 -15.99 11.24 11.54
CA MET A 270 -15.10 10.34 12.29
C MET A 270 -15.08 8.90 11.75
N ASN A 271 -15.83 8.60 10.70
CA ASN A 271 -15.86 7.29 10.07
C ASN A 271 -14.60 7.07 9.22
N TYR A 272 -14.07 5.84 9.21
CA TYR A 272 -12.89 5.51 8.40
C TYR A 272 -13.11 5.68 6.88
N MET A 273 -14.35 5.74 6.40
CA MET A 273 -14.66 5.94 4.97
C MET A 273 -14.86 7.42 4.60
N ASP A 274 -14.47 8.37 5.46
CA ASP A 274 -14.32 9.79 5.14
C ASP A 274 -12.83 10.15 4.91
N PHE A 275 -12.54 11.38 4.46
CA PHE A 275 -11.20 11.91 4.24
C PHE A 275 -10.74 12.86 5.37
N THR A 276 -11.37 12.79 6.50
CA THR A 276 -10.98 13.50 7.72
C THR A 276 -9.58 13.06 8.16
N ASP A 277 -8.83 13.94 8.78
CA ASP A 277 -7.49 13.64 9.27
C ASP A 277 -7.47 12.44 10.23
N ASP A 278 -6.42 11.65 10.17
CA ASP A 278 -6.21 10.43 10.98
C ASP A 278 -6.47 10.61 12.48
N ALA A 279 -6.16 11.80 13.02
CA ALA A 279 -6.39 12.13 14.42
C ALA A 279 -7.87 12.13 14.84
N CYS A 280 -8.78 12.19 13.87
CA CYS A 280 -10.22 12.39 14.08
C CYS A 280 -11.07 11.22 13.58
N ILE A 281 -10.58 10.37 12.69
CA ILE A 281 -11.30 9.16 12.28
C ILE A 281 -11.03 8.02 13.27
N ASN A 282 -12.08 7.30 13.68
CA ASN A 282 -11.96 6.30 14.76
C ASN A 282 -13.01 5.18 14.75
N MET A 283 -13.88 5.06 13.73
CA MET A 283 -14.97 4.07 13.76
C MET A 283 -15.42 3.60 12.38
N PHE A 284 -15.92 2.37 12.35
CA PHE A 284 -16.92 1.86 11.42
C PHE A 284 -18.28 1.77 12.12
N THR A 285 -19.38 1.59 11.34
CA THR A 285 -20.73 1.39 11.88
C THR A 285 -21.15 -0.08 11.88
N GLU A 286 -22.23 -0.41 12.59
CA GLU A 286 -22.83 -1.75 12.58
C GLU A 286 -23.34 -2.14 11.18
N GLY A 287 -23.87 -1.19 10.41
CA GLY A 287 -24.25 -1.42 9.01
C GLY A 287 -23.03 -1.73 8.14
N GLN A 288 -21.95 -0.96 8.28
CA GLN A 288 -20.69 -1.24 7.59
C GLN A 288 -20.11 -2.60 7.99
N LYS A 289 -20.10 -2.95 9.28
CA LYS A 289 -19.72 -4.29 9.77
C LYS A 289 -20.54 -5.38 9.08
N THR A 290 -21.85 -5.25 9.06
CA THR A 290 -22.75 -6.22 8.44
C THR A 290 -22.43 -6.41 6.96
N LYS A 291 -22.24 -5.31 6.23
CA LYS A 291 -21.88 -5.32 4.81
C LYS A 291 -20.52 -6.00 4.57
N MET A 292 -19.49 -5.65 5.30
CA MET A 292 -18.17 -6.26 5.19
C MET A 292 -18.20 -7.76 5.49
N ARG A 293 -18.89 -8.16 6.56
CA ARG A 293 -18.98 -9.57 6.99
C ARG A 293 -19.80 -10.43 6.05
N SER A 294 -20.76 -9.86 5.31
CA SER A 294 -21.55 -10.60 4.32
C SER A 294 -20.69 -11.22 3.21
N LEU A 295 -19.55 -10.62 2.90
CA LEU A 295 -18.59 -11.14 1.91
C LEU A 295 -17.99 -12.51 2.30
N PHE A 296 -17.96 -12.82 3.59
CA PHE A 296 -17.44 -14.08 4.14
C PHE A 296 -18.54 -15.13 4.34
N ALA A 297 -19.81 -14.79 4.19
CA ALA A 297 -20.92 -15.71 4.29
C ALA A 297 -20.90 -16.72 3.11
N LYS A 298 -21.74 -17.76 3.22
CA LYS A 298 -21.90 -18.77 2.16
C LYS A 298 -22.25 -18.11 0.81
N GLY A 299 -21.42 -18.32 -0.19
CA GLY A 299 -21.57 -17.71 -1.53
C GLY A 299 -20.98 -16.30 -1.64
N GLY A 300 -20.47 -15.72 -0.57
CA GLY A 300 -19.78 -14.44 -0.61
C GLY A 300 -18.39 -14.53 -1.24
N THR A 301 -17.93 -13.41 -1.81
CA THR A 301 -16.68 -13.35 -2.60
C THR A 301 -15.41 -13.56 -1.77
N ARG A 302 -15.48 -13.44 -0.44
CA ARG A 302 -14.38 -13.66 0.50
C ARG A 302 -14.53 -14.94 1.33
N GLN A 303 -15.54 -15.78 1.03
CA GLN A 303 -15.82 -17.00 1.78
C GLN A 303 -14.59 -17.92 1.88
N GLY A 304 -13.79 -18.02 0.82
CA GLY A 304 -12.59 -18.87 0.78
C GLY A 304 -11.58 -18.55 1.86
N ILE A 305 -11.47 -17.31 2.28
CA ILE A 305 -10.55 -16.88 3.34
C ILE A 305 -10.83 -17.61 4.68
N LEU A 306 -12.08 -17.95 4.96
CA LEU A 306 -12.44 -18.68 6.20
C LEU A 306 -11.84 -20.08 6.26
N THR A 307 -11.48 -20.66 5.13
CA THR A 307 -10.86 -21.99 5.05
C THR A 307 -9.40 -21.95 4.62
N SER A 308 -8.81 -20.73 4.61
CA SER A 308 -7.42 -20.54 4.26
C SER A 308 -6.48 -21.31 5.20
N PHE A 309 -5.44 -21.88 4.61
CA PHE A 309 -4.33 -22.46 5.36
C PHE A 309 -3.20 -21.45 5.67
N GLY A 310 -3.33 -20.21 5.24
CA GLY A 310 -2.29 -19.18 5.39
C GLY A 310 -1.82 -18.94 6.84
N LEU A 311 -2.69 -19.25 7.82
CA LEU A 311 -2.36 -19.19 9.25
C LEU A 311 -2.16 -20.58 9.90
N GLN A 312 -2.20 -21.65 9.11
CA GLN A 312 -1.89 -23.00 9.61
C GLN A 312 -0.39 -23.26 9.54
N ALA A 313 0.08 -24.21 10.36
CA ALA A 313 1.48 -24.63 10.32
C ALA A 313 1.87 -25.09 8.88
N PRO A 314 3.01 -24.62 8.37
CA PRO A 314 3.47 -25.01 7.05
C PRO A 314 3.80 -26.50 7.00
N LEU A 315 3.59 -27.12 5.83
CA LEU A 315 3.98 -28.52 5.61
C LEU A 315 5.47 -28.64 5.29
N ILE A 316 6.08 -27.57 4.76
CA ILE A 316 7.49 -27.47 4.42
C ILE A 316 8.08 -26.37 5.29
N ALA A 317 8.97 -26.75 6.23
CA ALA A 317 9.51 -25.83 7.22
C ALA A 317 10.57 -24.85 6.68
N GLU A 318 11.12 -25.11 5.49
CA GLU A 318 12.12 -24.26 4.88
C GLU A 318 11.48 -23.01 4.28
N ILE A 319 11.88 -21.83 4.77
CA ILE A 319 11.61 -20.57 4.09
C ILE A 319 12.48 -20.55 2.84
N PRO A 320 11.93 -20.31 1.63
CA PRO A 320 12.75 -20.24 0.43
C PRO A 320 13.84 -19.19 0.60
N VAL A 321 15.08 -19.62 0.59
CA VAL A 321 16.23 -18.70 0.60
C VAL A 321 16.28 -18.09 -0.78
N GLY A 322 16.02 -16.78 -0.90
CA GLY A 322 16.38 -16.02 -2.08
C GLY A 322 15.32 -15.77 -3.15
N GLU A 323 14.01 -15.80 -2.84
CA GLU A 323 13.05 -15.11 -3.72
C GLU A 323 13.11 -13.59 -3.59
N THR A 324 13.97 -13.08 -2.71
CA THR A 324 14.03 -11.67 -2.36
C THR A 324 14.77 -10.81 -3.37
N GLU A 325 15.65 -11.38 -4.20
CA GLU A 325 16.37 -10.61 -5.23
C GLU A 325 16.52 -11.44 -6.51
N PRO A 326 15.96 -11.01 -7.65
CA PRO A 326 16.22 -11.66 -8.92
C PRO A 326 17.71 -11.67 -9.20
N LYS A 327 18.25 -12.81 -9.66
CA LYS A 327 19.69 -12.98 -9.98
C LYS A 327 20.25 -12.02 -11.03
N TRP A 328 19.40 -11.22 -11.68
CA TRP A 328 19.77 -10.21 -12.67
C TRP A 328 19.95 -8.80 -12.07
N PHE A 329 19.74 -8.60 -10.77
CA PHE A 329 20.12 -7.38 -10.05
C PHE A 329 21.53 -7.50 -9.51
N TYR A 330 22.47 -7.37 -10.40
CA TYR A 330 23.88 -7.31 -10.03
C TYR A 330 24.45 -5.95 -10.37
N ALA A 331 25.49 -5.58 -9.65
CA ALA A 331 26.37 -4.51 -10.08
C ALA A 331 26.75 -4.70 -11.55
N ASN A 332 26.50 -3.68 -12.37
CA ASN A 332 26.98 -3.67 -13.75
C ASN A 332 28.28 -2.88 -13.83
N ILE A 333 29.22 -3.36 -14.64
CA ILE A 333 30.44 -2.64 -14.97
C ILE A 333 30.51 -2.44 -16.47
N TYR A 334 30.64 -1.19 -16.91
CA TYR A 334 30.76 -0.88 -18.33
C TYR A 334 31.61 0.37 -18.58
N PRO A 335 32.34 0.41 -19.74
CA PRO A 335 32.53 -0.70 -20.67
C PRO A 335 33.33 -1.84 -20.04
N ASN A 336 33.03 -3.08 -20.43
CA ASN A 336 33.81 -4.24 -20.05
C ASN A 336 33.85 -5.22 -21.25
N PRO A 337 34.99 -5.37 -21.95
CA PRO A 337 36.35 -4.90 -21.65
C PRO A 337 36.54 -3.37 -21.69
N THR A 338 37.59 -2.89 -20.97
CA THR A 338 37.96 -1.47 -20.93
C THR A 338 39.47 -1.25 -20.91
N ALA A 339 39.90 -0.11 -21.50
CA ALA A 339 41.33 0.28 -21.52
C ALA A 339 41.74 1.20 -20.35
N GLY A 340 40.80 1.88 -19.68
CA GLY A 340 41.17 2.88 -18.67
C GLY A 340 40.12 3.16 -17.62
N GLU A 341 38.96 3.64 -18.00
CA GLU A 341 37.85 4.00 -17.07
C GLU A 341 36.70 3.03 -17.26
N LEU A 342 36.01 2.68 -16.16
CA LEU A 342 34.74 1.98 -16.18
C LEU A 342 33.73 2.69 -15.26
N THR A 343 32.47 2.50 -15.55
CA THR A 343 31.38 2.85 -14.66
C THR A 343 30.92 1.60 -13.90
N LEU A 344 30.86 1.71 -12.58
CA LEU A 344 30.22 0.77 -11.72
C LEU A 344 28.79 1.27 -11.47
N ASP A 345 27.79 0.52 -11.94
CA ASP A 345 26.37 0.81 -11.75
C ASP A 345 25.78 -0.08 -10.64
N LEU A 346 25.44 0.56 -9.54
CA LEU A 346 24.85 -0.02 -8.33
C LEU A 346 23.43 0.53 -8.11
N SER A 347 22.77 1.01 -9.17
CA SER A 347 21.46 1.65 -9.08
C SER A 347 20.37 0.74 -8.52
N TYR A 348 20.59 -0.58 -8.55
CA TYR A 348 19.71 -1.58 -8.00
C TYR A 348 19.70 -1.60 -6.46
N ASP A 349 20.80 -1.22 -5.80
CA ASP A 349 20.90 -1.25 -4.34
C ASP A 349 21.90 -0.21 -3.81
N VAL A 350 21.37 0.90 -3.29
CA VAL A 350 22.19 2.00 -2.76
C VAL A 350 22.94 1.67 -1.48
N ARG A 351 22.65 0.52 -0.83
CA ARG A 351 23.36 0.07 0.40
C ARG A 351 24.84 -0.25 0.13
N TRP A 352 25.21 -0.38 -1.13
CA TRP A 352 26.63 -0.48 -1.52
C TRP A 352 27.42 0.81 -1.32
N VAL A 353 26.76 1.98 -1.28
CA VAL A 353 27.45 3.27 -1.05
C VAL A 353 28.06 3.26 0.35
N GLY A 354 29.32 3.67 0.43
CA GLY A 354 30.13 3.60 1.65
C GLY A 354 30.91 2.30 1.85
N LYS A 355 30.67 1.25 1.04
CA LYS A 355 31.41 0.00 1.12
C LYS A 355 32.72 0.08 0.31
N THR A 356 33.68 -0.75 0.68
CA THR A 356 34.98 -0.82 -0.03
C THR A 356 34.94 -1.84 -1.14
N ILE A 357 35.26 -1.42 -2.35
CA ILE A 357 35.55 -2.29 -3.48
C ILE A 357 37.01 -2.71 -3.44
N THR A 358 37.27 -3.98 -3.67
CA THR A 358 38.60 -4.52 -3.91
C THR A 358 38.67 -5.13 -5.31
N ILE A 359 39.64 -4.70 -6.12
CA ILE A 359 39.94 -5.32 -7.41
C ILE A 359 41.13 -6.25 -7.22
N THR A 360 40.93 -7.54 -7.50
CA THR A 360 41.95 -8.59 -7.37
C THR A 360 42.35 -9.12 -8.75
N SER A 361 43.60 -9.54 -8.90
CA SER A 361 44.03 -10.27 -10.09
C SER A 361 43.35 -11.64 -10.18
N SER A 362 43.51 -12.34 -11.30
CA SER A 362 43.05 -13.72 -11.48
C SER A 362 43.66 -14.72 -10.48
N GLN A 363 44.75 -14.35 -9.82
CA GLN A 363 45.42 -15.14 -8.76
C GLN A 363 44.92 -14.77 -7.35
N GLY A 364 43.93 -13.88 -7.23
CA GLY A 364 43.38 -13.44 -5.93
C GLY A 364 44.20 -12.35 -5.22
N LEU A 365 45.23 -11.78 -5.85
CA LEU A 365 46.08 -10.75 -5.24
C LEU A 365 45.38 -9.37 -5.40
N PRO A 366 45.16 -8.61 -4.30
CA PRO A 366 44.60 -7.25 -4.38
C PRO A 366 45.51 -6.32 -5.20
N GLN A 367 44.88 -5.58 -6.12
CA GLN A 367 45.57 -4.63 -7.02
C GLN A 367 45.11 -3.19 -6.75
N MET A 368 43.88 -3.01 -6.35
CA MET A 368 43.28 -1.69 -6.12
C MET A 368 42.14 -1.79 -5.11
N GLN A 369 41.97 -0.74 -4.32
CA GLN A 369 40.79 -0.55 -3.47
C GLN A 369 40.23 0.85 -3.66
N ALA A 370 38.91 0.98 -3.55
CA ALA A 370 38.17 2.25 -3.58
C ALA A 370 36.91 2.16 -2.72
N VAL A 371 36.51 3.30 -2.17
CA VAL A 371 35.19 3.40 -1.48
C VAL A 371 34.14 3.77 -2.50
N ILE A 372 32.99 3.09 -2.47
CA ILE A 372 31.83 3.41 -3.29
C ILE A 372 31.24 4.73 -2.82
N THR A 373 31.32 5.78 -3.63
CA THR A 373 30.88 7.13 -3.27
C THR A 373 29.49 7.47 -3.79
N SER A 374 28.98 6.73 -4.78
CA SER A 374 27.67 6.95 -5.38
C SER A 374 27.18 5.68 -6.07
N LYS A 375 25.86 5.60 -6.34
CA LYS A 375 25.25 4.48 -7.05
C LYS A 375 25.73 4.31 -8.51
N LEU A 376 26.19 5.38 -9.13
CA LEU A 376 26.89 5.38 -10.41
C LEU A 376 28.27 5.94 -10.17
N MET A 377 29.29 5.08 -10.08
CA MET A 377 30.64 5.46 -9.74
C MET A 377 31.60 5.18 -10.91
N LYS A 378 32.40 6.17 -11.29
CA LYS A 378 33.49 6.00 -12.23
C LYS A 378 34.74 5.51 -11.50
N LEU A 379 35.40 4.50 -12.08
CA LEU A 379 36.62 3.92 -11.57
C LEU A 379 37.72 4.04 -12.64
N ASP A 380 38.82 4.71 -12.32
CA ASP A 380 40.01 4.75 -13.15
C ASP A 380 40.89 3.53 -12.83
N ILE A 381 40.99 2.63 -13.80
CA ILE A 381 41.82 1.43 -13.74
C ILE A 381 43.00 1.48 -14.74
N SER A 382 43.36 2.66 -15.23
CA SER A 382 44.43 2.85 -16.21
C SER A 382 45.77 2.28 -15.75
N LYS A 383 46.01 2.25 -14.43
CA LYS A 383 47.24 1.73 -13.82
C LYS A 383 47.31 0.19 -13.76
N LEU A 384 46.20 -0.51 -14.00
CA LEU A 384 46.19 -1.97 -14.05
C LEU A 384 46.80 -2.45 -15.38
N LYS A 385 47.54 -3.54 -15.31
CA LYS A 385 48.08 -4.22 -16.52
C LYS A 385 46.96 -4.89 -17.29
N THR A 386 47.11 -5.13 -18.57
CA THR A 386 46.22 -5.96 -19.37
C THR A 386 46.01 -7.31 -18.71
N GLY A 387 44.73 -7.72 -18.53
CA GLY A 387 44.41 -8.98 -17.86
C GLY A 387 42.97 -9.10 -17.37
N VAL A 388 42.72 -10.22 -16.70
CA VAL A 388 41.43 -10.51 -16.07
C VAL A 388 41.53 -10.23 -14.57
N TYR A 389 40.54 -9.50 -14.07
CA TYR A 389 40.42 -9.12 -12.67
C TYR A 389 39.05 -9.47 -12.14
N PHE A 390 38.89 -9.46 -10.81
CA PHE A 390 37.63 -9.59 -10.11
C PHE A 390 37.43 -8.37 -9.20
N LEU A 391 36.32 -7.73 -9.36
CA LEU A 391 35.87 -6.63 -8.53
C LEU A 391 34.95 -7.23 -7.47
N THR A 392 35.27 -7.05 -6.20
CA THR A 392 34.50 -7.60 -5.05
C THR A 392 34.21 -6.51 -4.03
N ALA A 393 33.04 -6.59 -3.40
CA ALA A 393 32.68 -5.80 -2.21
C ALA A 393 31.79 -6.64 -1.31
N LYS A 394 31.70 -6.23 -0.02
CA LYS A 394 30.86 -6.91 0.98
C LYS A 394 30.07 -5.88 1.77
N LYS A 395 28.77 -6.16 1.97
CA LYS A 395 27.90 -5.40 2.87
C LYS A 395 28.02 -5.88 4.31
N ASP A 396 27.47 -5.09 5.24
CA ASP A 396 27.52 -5.42 6.68
C ASP A 396 26.69 -6.65 7.04
N ASP A 397 25.65 -6.96 6.27
CA ASP A 397 24.81 -8.16 6.39
C ASP A 397 25.46 -9.43 5.84
N GLY A 398 26.67 -9.31 5.28
CA GLY A 398 27.45 -10.43 4.74
C GLY A 398 27.27 -10.67 3.25
N GLU A 399 26.37 -9.97 2.56
CA GLU A 399 26.17 -10.09 1.12
C GLU A 399 27.43 -9.65 0.36
N GLU A 400 27.84 -10.46 -0.63
CA GLU A 400 29.04 -10.23 -1.42
C GLU A 400 28.70 -9.98 -2.89
N MET A 401 29.29 -8.91 -3.45
CA MET A 401 29.28 -8.62 -4.88
C MET A 401 30.58 -9.13 -5.50
N LYS A 402 30.47 -9.81 -6.66
CA LYS A 402 31.63 -10.22 -7.44
C LYS A 402 31.37 -10.03 -8.92
N GLN A 403 32.20 -9.23 -9.59
CA GLN A 403 32.15 -8.94 -11.02
C GLN A 403 33.46 -9.24 -11.71
N LYS A 404 33.40 -9.86 -12.89
CA LYS A 404 34.58 -10.09 -13.74
C LYS A 404 34.87 -8.84 -14.55
N LEU A 405 36.12 -8.36 -14.49
CA LEU A 405 36.60 -7.20 -15.20
C LEU A 405 37.71 -7.63 -16.19
N ILE A 406 37.62 -7.19 -17.44
CA ILE A 406 38.65 -7.42 -18.49
C ILE A 406 39.28 -6.07 -18.80
N LYS A 407 40.58 -5.95 -18.47
CA LYS A 407 41.41 -4.80 -18.78
C LYS A 407 42.17 -5.06 -20.09
N LEU A 408 42.00 -4.16 -21.07
CA LEU A 408 42.71 -4.17 -22.35
C LEU A 408 44.13 -3.59 -22.24
#